data_7e9832303798d618dad3b6a3115207ce
#
_entry.id   7e9832303798d618dad3b6a3115207ce
#
_cell.length_a   1.000
_cell.length_b   1.000
_cell.length_c   1.000
_cell.angle_alpha   90.00
_cell.angle_beta   90.00
_cell.angle_gamma   90.00
#
_symmetry.space_group_name_H-M   'P 1'
#
loop_
_entity.id
_entity.type
_entity.pdbx_description
1 polymer ?
#
loop_
_entity_poly.entity_id
_entity_poly.type
_entity_poly.pdbx_seq_one_letter_code
_entity_poly.pdbx_strand_id
1 'polypeptide(L)'
;MGRLLLSQIVGTNIAYYRYTFDYFLDAMERLGIHQIELWGGSGHFSIYDTAGNPVGNLKKKLRARGFTCISMMPEQNVYAINIAVPEENIRRKSIEYIRRFIEAANELECSKFLLNPGRPCLNKPMSEGYKWGRDSIEKLVRYAEKYNVILMYENLNERESCLASNCHDQFRVVKDIDSPYLACCVDTVPVACAGEKLEEYFEVMGEKLVHIHLNDGRPWGHMKWGDGSQDLDEHLNAMRKYDYTGFIDLEIDNGAYLLDPTPHYGADLAAVIPHFDG
;
A
#
# COMPACT_ATOMS: atom_id res chain seq x y z
N MET A 1 -21.84 -9.88 12.92
CA MET A 1 -20.43 -9.66 12.55
C MET A 1 -20.30 -9.81 11.06
N GLY A 2 -19.60 -8.88 10.42
CA GLY A 2 -19.32 -8.90 8.99
C GLY A 2 -18.60 -10.18 8.57
N ARG A 3 -18.70 -10.49 7.28
CA ARG A 3 -17.99 -11.61 6.66
C ARG A 3 -16.75 -11.07 5.97
N LEU A 4 -15.65 -11.79 6.08
CA LEU A 4 -14.45 -11.55 5.28
C LEU A 4 -14.42 -12.58 4.15
N LEU A 5 -14.22 -12.14 2.92
CA LEU A 5 -14.30 -12.97 1.73
C LEU A 5 -12.91 -13.21 1.15
N LEU A 6 -12.65 -14.41 0.64
CA LEU A 6 -11.41 -14.74 -0.06
C LEU A 6 -11.12 -13.78 -1.23
N SER A 7 -12.15 -13.24 -1.86
CA SER A 7 -12.02 -12.25 -2.92
C SER A 7 -11.48 -10.89 -2.47
N GLN A 8 -11.31 -10.66 -1.16
CA GLN A 8 -10.66 -9.46 -0.63
C GLN A 8 -9.13 -9.60 -0.53
N ILE A 9 -8.62 -10.84 -0.59
CA ILE A 9 -7.18 -11.11 -0.46
C ILE A 9 -6.45 -10.67 -1.73
N VAL A 10 -5.38 -9.94 -1.52
CA VAL A 10 -4.51 -9.39 -2.56
C VAL A 10 -3.08 -9.89 -2.33
N GLY A 11 -2.34 -10.09 -3.40
CA GLY A 11 -0.93 -10.41 -3.34
C GLY A 11 -0.07 -9.29 -3.91
N THR A 12 1.08 -9.01 -3.29
CA THR A 12 2.03 -8.03 -3.80
C THR A 12 3.33 -8.65 -4.29
N ASN A 13 3.95 -8.01 -5.27
CA ASN A 13 5.22 -8.44 -5.84
C ASN A 13 6.46 -7.91 -5.09
N ILE A 14 6.29 -7.20 -3.98
CA ILE A 14 7.41 -6.58 -3.27
C ILE A 14 8.43 -7.61 -2.78
N ALA A 15 8.01 -8.72 -2.17
CA ALA A 15 8.90 -9.80 -1.74
C ALA A 15 9.67 -10.48 -2.89
N TYR A 16 9.20 -10.30 -4.11
CA TYR A 16 9.75 -10.91 -5.31
C TYR A 16 10.68 -9.99 -6.12
N TYR A 17 11.11 -8.86 -5.58
CA TYR A 17 11.88 -7.86 -6.33
C TYR A 17 13.20 -8.37 -6.91
N ARG A 18 13.72 -9.52 -6.46
CA ARG A 18 14.91 -10.21 -6.99
C ARG A 18 14.60 -11.30 -8.01
N TYR A 19 13.34 -11.51 -8.32
CA TYR A 19 12.83 -12.50 -9.27
C TYR A 19 12.23 -11.80 -10.49
N THR A 20 11.94 -12.57 -11.55
CA THR A 20 11.18 -12.01 -12.68
C THR A 20 9.72 -11.83 -12.28
N PHE A 21 9.05 -10.88 -12.93
CA PHE A 21 7.62 -10.67 -12.73
C PHE A 21 6.78 -11.91 -13.09
N ASP A 22 7.21 -12.68 -14.10
CA ASP A 22 6.55 -13.95 -14.45
C ASP A 22 6.64 -14.98 -13.32
N TYR A 23 7.80 -15.06 -12.63
CA TYR A 23 7.95 -15.96 -11.47
C TYR A 23 6.98 -15.58 -10.33
N PHE A 24 6.79 -14.27 -10.08
CA PHE A 24 5.79 -13.79 -9.13
C PHE A 24 4.37 -14.21 -9.54
N LEU A 25 3.99 -14.00 -10.80
CA LEU A 25 2.68 -14.40 -11.30
C LEU A 25 2.47 -15.93 -11.21
N ASP A 26 3.50 -16.73 -11.53
CA ASP A 26 3.45 -18.19 -11.37
C ASP A 26 3.25 -18.61 -9.91
N ALA A 27 3.85 -17.87 -8.97
CA ALA A 27 3.66 -18.12 -7.54
C ALA A 27 2.22 -17.79 -7.11
N MET A 28 1.69 -16.65 -7.53
CA MET A 28 0.32 -16.23 -7.21
C MET A 28 -0.73 -17.18 -7.79
N GLU A 29 -0.56 -17.65 -9.04
CA GLU A 29 -1.44 -18.68 -9.63
C GLU A 29 -1.46 -19.98 -8.81
N ARG A 30 -0.27 -20.46 -8.40
CA ARG A 30 -0.18 -21.67 -7.54
C ARG A 30 -0.85 -21.50 -6.19
N LEU A 31 -0.88 -20.28 -5.67
CA LEU A 31 -1.51 -19.91 -4.39
C LEU A 31 -2.99 -19.56 -4.54
N GLY A 32 -3.52 -19.51 -5.77
CA GLY A 32 -4.93 -19.18 -6.04
C GLY A 32 -5.24 -17.69 -5.90
N ILE A 33 -4.24 -16.81 -5.92
CA ILE A 33 -4.41 -15.35 -5.85
C ILE A 33 -4.41 -14.79 -7.25
N HIS A 34 -5.46 -14.05 -7.61
CA HIS A 34 -5.60 -13.41 -8.93
C HIS A 34 -5.80 -11.89 -8.85
N GLN A 35 -5.85 -11.34 -7.65
CA GLN A 35 -5.86 -9.89 -7.41
C GLN A 35 -4.50 -9.47 -6.88
N ILE A 36 -3.90 -8.44 -7.48
CA ILE A 36 -2.58 -7.99 -7.10
C ILE A 36 -2.53 -6.48 -6.81
N GLU A 37 -1.74 -6.13 -5.83
CA GLU A 37 -1.16 -4.81 -5.69
C GLU A 37 0.20 -4.82 -6.40
N LEU A 38 0.38 -3.91 -7.35
CA LEU A 38 1.61 -3.83 -8.13
C LEU A 38 2.59 -2.85 -7.48
N TRP A 39 3.62 -3.37 -6.83
CA TRP A 39 4.77 -2.56 -6.47
C TRP A 39 5.58 -2.21 -7.73
N GLY A 40 5.68 -0.92 -8.01
CA GLY A 40 6.37 -0.35 -9.16
C GLY A 40 7.84 -0.15 -8.89
N GLY A 41 8.53 -1.22 -8.58
CA GLY A 41 9.96 -1.23 -8.31
C GLY A 41 10.79 -1.81 -9.45
N SER A 42 12.10 -1.66 -9.32
CA SER A 42 13.10 -2.11 -10.28
C SER A 42 12.98 -3.61 -10.60
N GLY A 43 13.02 -3.94 -11.87
CA GLY A 43 12.95 -5.32 -12.38
C GLY A 43 11.54 -5.80 -12.75
N HIS A 44 10.49 -5.22 -12.19
CA HIS A 44 9.10 -5.60 -12.49
C HIS A 44 8.38 -4.57 -13.33
N PHE A 45 8.43 -3.32 -12.93
CA PHE A 45 7.83 -2.20 -13.63
C PHE A 45 8.61 -0.93 -13.35
N SER A 46 8.85 -0.13 -14.39
CA SER A 46 9.47 1.19 -14.25
C SER A 46 8.73 2.22 -15.07
N ILE A 47 8.34 3.30 -14.42
CA ILE A 47 7.72 4.46 -15.08
C ILE A 47 8.70 5.21 -15.99
N TYR A 48 9.99 4.96 -15.86
CA TYR A 48 11.03 5.52 -16.72
C TYR A 48 11.31 4.69 -17.98
N ASP A 49 10.80 3.46 -18.04
CA ASP A 49 10.85 2.67 -19.27
C ASP A 49 9.78 3.17 -20.22
N THR A 50 10.20 3.89 -21.26
CA THR A 50 9.32 4.44 -22.29
C THR A 50 9.36 3.64 -23.59
N ALA A 51 10.16 2.55 -23.63
CA ALA A 51 10.30 1.72 -24.82
C ALA A 51 9.12 0.75 -24.97
N GLY A 52 8.49 0.76 -26.13
CA GLY A 52 7.56 -0.30 -26.53
C GLY A 52 6.24 -0.41 -25.72
N ASN A 53 5.75 0.66 -25.12
CA ASN A 53 4.49 0.66 -24.36
C ASN A 53 4.48 -0.33 -23.17
N PRO A 54 5.29 -0.09 -22.13
CA PRO A 54 5.45 -1.03 -21.01
C PRO A 54 4.13 -1.25 -20.24
N VAL A 55 3.30 -0.23 -20.05
CA VAL A 55 2.01 -0.32 -19.34
C VAL A 55 1.03 -1.20 -20.13
N GLY A 56 0.88 -0.96 -21.43
CA GLY A 56 0.01 -1.78 -22.27
C GLY A 56 0.47 -3.23 -22.40
N ASN A 57 1.77 -3.50 -22.39
CA ASN A 57 2.32 -4.85 -22.36
C ASN A 57 2.04 -5.54 -21.03
N LEU A 58 2.21 -4.85 -19.92
CA LEU A 58 1.87 -5.35 -18.59
C LEU A 58 0.37 -5.67 -18.48
N LYS A 59 -0.50 -4.76 -18.94
CA LYS A 59 -1.95 -4.97 -18.98
C LYS A 59 -2.33 -6.23 -19.77
N LYS A 60 -1.74 -6.42 -20.96
CA LYS A 60 -1.97 -7.63 -21.77
C LYS A 60 -1.51 -8.90 -21.04
N LYS A 61 -0.35 -8.86 -20.39
CA LYS A 61 0.19 -9.99 -19.61
C LYS A 61 -0.74 -10.37 -18.46
N LEU A 62 -1.18 -9.40 -17.65
CA LEU A 62 -2.07 -9.64 -16.53
C LEU A 62 -3.41 -10.24 -17.00
N ARG A 63 -4.03 -9.64 -18.02
CA ARG A 63 -5.30 -10.14 -18.59
C ARG A 63 -5.18 -11.55 -19.17
N ALA A 64 -4.09 -11.85 -19.89
CA ALA A 64 -3.87 -13.16 -20.47
C ALA A 64 -3.74 -14.27 -19.42
N ARG A 65 -3.35 -13.92 -18.21
CA ARG A 65 -3.18 -14.84 -17.05
C ARG A 65 -4.32 -14.72 -16.03
N GLY A 66 -5.36 -13.93 -16.30
CA GLY A 66 -6.52 -13.77 -15.41
C GLY A 66 -6.25 -12.96 -14.14
N PHE A 67 -5.21 -12.12 -14.14
CA PHE A 67 -4.93 -11.22 -13.01
C PHE A 67 -5.61 -9.87 -13.16
N THR A 68 -6.01 -9.31 -12.02
CA THR A 68 -6.51 -7.94 -11.88
C THR A 68 -5.56 -7.15 -10.99
N CYS A 69 -5.06 -6.02 -11.48
CA CYS A 69 -4.32 -5.05 -10.67
C CYS A 69 -5.34 -4.17 -9.94
N ILE A 70 -5.44 -4.28 -8.62
CA ILE A 70 -6.43 -3.54 -7.83
C ILE A 70 -5.86 -2.24 -7.27
N SER A 71 -4.55 -2.21 -7.03
CA SER A 71 -3.80 -1.05 -6.57
C SER A 71 -2.39 -1.03 -7.16
N MET A 72 -1.81 0.16 -7.25
CA MET A 72 -0.40 0.36 -7.56
C MET A 72 0.29 1.04 -6.40
N MET A 73 1.47 0.57 -6.07
CA MET A 73 2.35 1.13 -5.05
C MET A 73 3.70 1.49 -5.72
N PRO A 74 4.00 2.77 -5.97
CA PRO A 74 5.31 3.15 -6.49
C PRO A 74 6.35 3.10 -5.38
N GLU A 75 7.61 2.92 -5.74
CA GLU A 75 8.71 3.14 -4.80
C GLU A 75 8.72 4.60 -4.32
N GLN A 76 8.59 4.82 -3.04
CA GLN A 76 8.46 6.13 -2.40
C GLN A 76 9.37 6.24 -1.19
N ASN A 77 9.61 7.49 -0.73
CA ASN A 77 10.43 7.80 0.45
C ASN A 77 11.90 7.33 0.37
N VAL A 78 12.30 6.68 -0.71
CA VAL A 78 13.65 6.22 -0.99
C VAL A 78 14.19 7.03 -2.16
N TYR A 79 15.49 7.26 -2.23
CA TYR A 79 16.15 8.10 -3.23
C TYR A 79 15.63 9.54 -3.23
N ALA A 80 15.45 10.13 -4.40
CA ALA A 80 15.03 11.52 -4.57
C ALA A 80 13.50 11.69 -4.66
N ILE A 81 12.71 10.71 -4.22
CA ILE A 81 11.25 10.78 -4.21
C ILE A 81 10.77 11.13 -2.80
N ASN A 82 10.44 12.40 -2.59
CA ASN A 82 9.94 12.86 -1.30
C ASN A 82 9.07 14.12 -1.47
N ILE A 83 7.84 14.07 -1.00
CA ILE A 83 6.84 15.14 -1.14
C ILE A 83 6.77 16.09 0.06
N ALA A 84 7.54 15.83 1.14
CA ALA A 84 7.45 16.55 2.42
C ALA A 84 8.74 17.28 2.83
N VAL A 85 9.65 17.55 1.91
CA VAL A 85 10.91 18.28 2.13
C VAL A 85 10.80 19.77 1.78
N PRO A 86 11.68 20.64 2.34
CA PRO A 86 11.68 22.08 2.03
C PRO A 86 12.04 22.40 0.58
N GLU A 87 12.86 21.55 -0.07
CA GLU A 87 13.37 21.77 -1.43
C GLU A 87 12.26 21.62 -2.48
N GLU A 88 11.77 22.74 -2.99
CA GLU A 88 10.67 22.78 -3.96
C GLU A 88 10.94 21.93 -5.21
N ASN A 89 12.17 21.94 -5.71
CA ASN A 89 12.54 21.15 -6.89
C ASN A 89 12.42 19.64 -6.65
N ILE A 90 12.73 19.16 -5.44
CA ILE A 90 12.57 17.75 -5.07
C ILE A 90 11.08 17.42 -5.00
N ARG A 91 10.27 18.23 -4.30
CA ARG A 91 8.82 18.04 -4.24
C ARG A 91 8.18 18.02 -5.63
N ARG A 92 8.54 18.98 -6.50
CA ARG A 92 8.00 19.05 -7.85
C ARG A 92 8.34 17.81 -8.69
N LYS A 93 9.57 17.33 -8.64
CA LYS A 93 9.99 16.09 -9.33
C LYS A 93 9.27 14.85 -8.77
N SER A 94 9.10 14.81 -7.45
CA SER A 94 8.37 13.71 -6.79
C SER A 94 6.89 13.69 -7.18
N ILE A 95 6.24 14.84 -7.23
CA ILE A 95 4.86 14.96 -7.70
C ILE A 95 4.75 14.51 -9.17
N GLU A 96 5.69 14.91 -10.03
CA GLU A 96 5.68 14.50 -11.43
C GLU A 96 5.89 12.99 -11.61
N TYR A 97 6.76 12.39 -10.81
CA TYR A 97 6.96 10.94 -10.76
C TYR A 97 5.65 10.22 -10.39
N ILE A 98 5.00 10.64 -9.31
CA ILE A 98 3.74 10.03 -8.84
C ILE A 98 2.62 10.22 -9.87
N ARG A 99 2.52 11.37 -10.54
CA ARG A 99 1.55 11.60 -11.61
C ARG A 99 1.62 10.57 -12.73
N ARG A 100 2.84 10.22 -13.16
CA ARG A 100 3.03 9.19 -14.19
C ARG A 100 2.53 7.82 -13.74
N PHE A 101 2.69 7.49 -12.45
CA PHE A 101 2.12 6.26 -11.91
C PHE A 101 0.59 6.30 -11.84
N ILE A 102 -0.01 7.46 -11.54
CA ILE A 102 -1.47 7.64 -11.59
C ILE A 102 -1.99 7.41 -13.02
N GLU A 103 -1.29 7.92 -14.03
CA GLU A 103 -1.62 7.68 -15.44
C GLU A 103 -1.50 6.18 -15.79
N ALA A 104 -0.43 5.53 -15.34
CA ALA A 104 -0.22 4.10 -15.55
C ALA A 104 -1.29 3.26 -14.83
N ALA A 105 -1.69 3.63 -13.62
CA ALA A 105 -2.79 2.98 -12.90
C ALA A 105 -4.10 3.05 -13.70
N ASN A 106 -4.45 4.22 -14.21
CA ASN A 106 -5.62 4.38 -15.07
C ASN A 106 -5.53 3.51 -16.35
N GLU A 107 -4.39 3.47 -17.03
CA GLU A 107 -4.18 2.63 -18.22
C GLU A 107 -4.30 1.13 -17.89
N LEU A 108 -3.84 0.70 -16.71
CA LEU A 108 -4.00 -0.66 -16.20
C LEU A 108 -5.43 -0.98 -15.74
N GLU A 109 -6.34 0.01 -15.74
CA GLU A 109 -7.69 -0.10 -15.16
C GLU A 109 -7.67 -0.32 -13.64
N CYS A 110 -6.59 0.10 -13.00
CA CYS A 110 -6.40 0.07 -11.57
C CYS A 110 -6.99 1.35 -10.96
N SER A 111 -7.98 1.22 -10.09
CA SER A 111 -8.70 2.38 -9.53
C SER A 111 -8.09 2.93 -8.25
N LYS A 112 -7.06 2.30 -7.71
CA LYS A 112 -6.44 2.66 -6.43
C LYS A 112 -4.93 2.81 -6.57
N PHE A 113 -4.38 3.67 -5.74
CA PHE A 113 -2.95 4.00 -5.76
C PHE A 113 -2.47 4.30 -4.35
N LEU A 114 -1.47 3.57 -3.87
CA LEU A 114 -0.89 3.79 -2.56
C LEU A 114 0.02 5.02 -2.54
N LEU A 115 -0.17 5.89 -1.56
CA LEU A 115 0.57 7.13 -1.41
C LEU A 115 1.15 7.27 0.00
N ASN A 116 2.46 7.34 0.09
CA ASN A 116 3.17 7.52 1.35
C ASN A 116 3.24 9.01 1.75
N PRO A 117 3.34 9.29 3.07
CA PRO A 117 3.33 10.67 3.61
C PRO A 117 4.52 11.54 3.18
N GLY A 118 5.62 10.95 2.71
CA GLY A 118 6.90 11.62 2.56
C GLY A 118 7.66 11.68 3.89
N ARG A 119 8.91 12.11 3.84
CA ARG A 119 9.81 12.21 5.01
C ARG A 119 10.12 13.67 5.33
N PRO A 120 9.64 14.19 6.48
CA PRO A 120 9.98 15.53 6.91
C PRO A 120 11.45 15.61 7.38
N CYS A 121 12.02 16.80 7.37
CA CYS A 121 13.33 17.05 7.95
C CYS A 121 13.23 17.13 9.48
N LEU A 122 13.88 16.22 10.21
CA LEU A 122 13.80 16.14 11.69
C LEU A 122 14.40 17.36 12.41
N ASN A 123 15.23 18.16 11.73
CA ASN A 123 15.80 19.41 12.24
C ASN A 123 14.96 20.65 11.90
N LYS A 124 13.73 20.46 11.42
CA LYS A 124 12.75 21.49 11.13
C LYS A 124 11.47 21.26 11.95
N PRO A 125 10.66 22.32 12.17
CA PRO A 125 9.34 22.12 12.77
C PRO A 125 8.52 21.12 11.99
N MET A 126 7.91 20.13 12.66
CA MET A 126 7.08 19.11 12.04
C MET A 126 5.90 19.70 11.25
N SER A 127 5.39 20.86 11.70
CA SER A 127 4.35 21.62 11.01
C SER A 127 4.73 22.08 9.60
N GLU A 128 6.02 22.31 9.34
CA GLU A 128 6.49 22.65 7.99
C GLU A 128 6.44 21.41 7.08
N GLY A 129 6.96 20.27 7.56
CA GLY A 129 6.89 18.99 6.83
C GLY A 129 5.45 18.59 6.53
N TYR A 130 4.57 18.71 7.51
CA TYR A 130 3.13 18.48 7.34
C TYR A 130 2.55 19.38 6.23
N LYS A 131 2.84 20.67 6.26
CA LYS A 131 2.36 21.62 5.25
C LYS A 131 2.83 21.24 3.84
N TRP A 132 4.11 20.93 3.66
CA TRP A 132 4.64 20.55 2.35
C TRP A 132 4.06 19.23 1.85
N GLY A 133 3.94 18.23 2.73
CA GLY A 133 3.32 16.94 2.41
C GLY A 133 1.86 17.12 2.01
N ARG A 134 1.07 17.78 2.85
CA ARG A 134 -0.36 18.05 2.62
C ARG A 134 -0.59 18.82 1.30
N ASP A 135 0.19 19.89 1.04
CA ASP A 135 0.06 20.69 -0.19
C ASP A 135 0.45 19.87 -1.43
N SER A 136 1.40 18.93 -1.30
CA SER A 136 1.79 18.03 -2.38
C SER A 136 0.70 16.98 -2.64
N ILE A 137 0.13 16.40 -1.59
CA ILE A 137 -0.96 15.42 -1.67
C ILE A 137 -2.20 16.06 -2.29
N GLU A 138 -2.58 17.28 -1.90
CA GLU A 138 -3.71 17.99 -2.51
C GLU A 138 -3.55 18.16 -4.03
N LYS A 139 -2.34 18.47 -4.50
CA LYS A 139 -2.04 18.56 -5.94
C LYS A 139 -2.17 17.21 -6.65
N LEU A 140 -1.75 16.14 -5.97
CA LEU A 140 -1.85 14.77 -6.49
C LEU A 140 -3.30 14.30 -6.53
N VAL A 141 -4.09 14.58 -5.49
CA VAL A 141 -5.52 14.25 -5.43
C VAL A 141 -6.30 14.92 -6.57
N ARG A 142 -6.09 16.23 -6.79
CA ARG A 142 -6.70 16.95 -7.93
C ARG A 142 -6.26 16.38 -9.29
N TYR A 143 -5.09 15.79 -9.36
CA TYR A 143 -4.62 15.13 -10.57
C TYR A 143 -5.26 13.76 -10.75
N ALA A 144 -5.31 12.95 -9.70
CA ALA A 144 -5.87 11.61 -9.68
C ALA A 144 -7.39 11.60 -10.01
N GLU A 145 -8.12 12.64 -9.58
CA GLU A 145 -9.52 12.87 -9.93
C GLU A 145 -9.75 12.83 -11.44
N LYS A 146 -8.86 13.43 -12.25
CA LYS A 146 -8.96 13.45 -13.72
C LYS A 146 -8.87 12.07 -14.35
N TYR A 147 -8.24 11.13 -13.65
CA TYR A 147 -8.02 9.75 -14.08
C TYR A 147 -8.93 8.76 -13.35
N ASN A 148 -9.84 9.25 -12.50
CA ASN A 148 -10.71 8.42 -11.67
C ASN A 148 -9.92 7.38 -10.83
N VAL A 149 -8.79 7.80 -10.27
CA VAL A 149 -7.92 7.00 -9.39
C VAL A 149 -8.01 7.54 -7.97
N ILE A 150 -8.29 6.68 -7.00
CA ILE A 150 -8.34 7.01 -5.58
C ILE A 150 -6.92 6.84 -5.01
N LEU A 151 -6.39 7.89 -4.40
CA LEU A 151 -5.15 7.82 -3.63
C LEU A 151 -5.45 7.27 -2.25
N MET A 152 -4.74 6.23 -1.85
CA MET A 152 -4.81 5.62 -0.52
C MET A 152 -3.61 6.10 0.29
N TYR A 153 -3.83 6.99 1.25
CA TYR A 153 -2.80 7.53 2.12
C TYR A 153 -2.50 6.54 3.24
N GLU A 154 -1.25 6.09 3.31
CA GLU A 154 -0.82 5.04 4.22
C GLU A 154 -0.22 5.58 5.51
N ASN A 155 -0.46 4.89 6.64
CA ASN A 155 0.31 5.09 7.86
C ASN A 155 1.69 4.43 7.72
N LEU A 156 2.70 5.07 8.30
CA LEU A 156 4.06 4.55 8.37
C LEU A 156 4.58 4.69 9.80
N ASN A 157 5.50 3.83 10.21
CA ASN A 157 6.13 3.98 11.51
C ASN A 157 7.05 5.22 11.54
N GLU A 158 7.39 5.71 12.73
CA GLU A 158 8.17 6.94 12.92
C GLU A 158 9.55 6.94 12.24
N ARG A 159 10.15 5.78 12.00
CA ARG A 159 11.44 5.68 11.31
C ARG A 159 11.30 5.88 9.80
N GLU A 160 10.14 5.57 9.26
CA GLU A 160 9.82 5.74 7.85
C GLU A 160 9.26 7.13 7.58
N SER A 161 8.30 7.58 8.42
CA SER A 161 7.75 8.93 8.36
C SER A 161 7.05 9.32 9.66
N CYS A 162 7.36 10.52 10.17
CA CYS A 162 6.68 11.07 11.35
C CYS A 162 5.38 11.83 11.00
N LEU A 163 4.88 11.78 9.76
CA LEU A 163 3.71 12.56 9.33
C LEU A 163 2.39 11.81 9.43
N ALA A 164 2.44 10.48 9.51
CA ALA A 164 1.27 9.60 9.61
C ALA A 164 1.61 8.37 10.45
N SER A 165 2.22 8.55 11.62
CA SER A 165 2.70 7.46 12.47
C SER A 165 1.68 6.98 13.51
N ASN A 166 0.47 7.52 13.49
CA ASN A 166 -0.69 7.11 14.28
C ASN A 166 -1.99 7.43 13.52
N CYS A 167 -3.11 6.92 14.00
CA CYS A 167 -4.39 7.04 13.28
C CYS A 167 -4.84 8.50 13.13
N HIS A 168 -4.64 9.34 14.13
CA HIS A 168 -5.08 10.74 14.09
C HIS A 168 -4.24 11.58 13.13
N ASP A 169 -2.92 11.39 13.11
CA ASP A 169 -2.04 12.11 12.18
C ASP A 169 -2.29 11.68 10.73
N GLN A 170 -2.51 10.39 10.48
CA GLN A 170 -2.89 9.89 9.17
C GLN A 170 -4.23 10.51 8.71
N PHE A 171 -5.27 10.40 9.52
CA PHE A 171 -6.60 10.87 9.15
C PHE A 171 -6.69 12.39 9.04
N ARG A 172 -5.86 13.14 9.77
CA ARG A 172 -5.79 14.59 9.68
C ARG A 172 -5.58 15.09 8.26
N VAL A 173 -4.66 14.48 7.48
CA VAL A 173 -4.42 14.85 6.08
C VAL A 173 -5.65 14.58 5.22
N VAL A 174 -6.28 13.41 5.40
CA VAL A 174 -7.47 13.02 4.64
C VAL A 174 -8.64 13.94 4.95
N LYS A 175 -8.83 14.30 6.21
CA LYS A 175 -9.85 15.25 6.67
C LYS A 175 -9.59 16.68 6.15
N ASP A 176 -8.34 17.15 6.20
CA ASP A 176 -8.00 18.52 5.78
C ASP A 176 -8.15 18.75 4.26
N ILE A 177 -7.99 17.70 3.46
CA ILE A 177 -8.15 17.75 2.00
C ILE A 177 -9.60 17.50 1.59
N ASP A 178 -10.31 16.66 2.30
CA ASP A 178 -11.73 16.33 2.14
C ASP A 178 -12.15 16.06 0.69
N SER A 179 -11.54 15.05 0.08
CA SER A 179 -11.81 14.66 -1.31
C SER A 179 -12.32 13.22 -1.39
N PRO A 180 -13.26 12.89 -2.30
CA PRO A 180 -13.65 11.51 -2.58
C PRO A 180 -12.51 10.70 -3.23
N TYR A 181 -11.48 11.36 -3.78
CA TYR A 181 -10.31 10.72 -4.38
C TYR A 181 -9.13 10.59 -3.41
N LEU A 182 -9.37 10.78 -2.09
CA LEU A 182 -8.42 10.50 -1.03
C LEU A 182 -9.05 9.61 0.02
N ALA A 183 -8.45 8.45 0.24
CA ALA A 183 -8.86 7.44 1.21
C ALA A 183 -7.65 7.04 2.08
N CYS A 184 -7.80 6.04 2.92
CA CYS A 184 -6.75 5.51 3.78
C CYS A 184 -6.41 4.06 3.40
N CYS A 185 -5.13 3.75 3.39
CA CYS A 185 -4.59 2.41 3.58
C CYS A 185 -4.05 2.31 5.01
N VAL A 186 -4.27 1.21 5.70
CA VAL A 186 -3.71 0.98 7.04
C VAL A 186 -2.86 -0.28 7.02
N ASP A 187 -1.58 -0.11 7.35
CA ASP A 187 -0.66 -1.22 7.60
C ASP A 187 -0.64 -1.55 9.11
N THR A 188 -0.83 -2.81 9.43
CA THR A 188 -0.89 -3.31 10.82
C THR A 188 0.46 -3.25 11.54
N VAL A 189 1.59 -3.21 10.82
CA VAL A 189 2.92 -3.04 11.43
C VAL A 189 3.10 -1.63 12.02
N PRO A 190 2.86 -0.53 11.31
CA PRO A 190 2.84 0.81 11.91
C PRO A 190 1.81 0.97 13.05
N VAL A 191 0.63 0.31 12.94
CA VAL A 191 -0.37 0.29 14.04
C VAL A 191 0.27 -0.27 15.31
N ALA A 192 0.91 -1.44 15.23
CA ALA A 192 1.60 -2.05 16.37
C ALA A 192 2.77 -1.19 16.86
N CYS A 193 3.53 -0.53 15.97
CA CYS A 193 4.61 0.38 16.33
C CYS A 193 4.12 1.61 17.10
N ALA A 194 2.92 2.11 16.80
CA ALA A 194 2.28 3.20 17.51
C ALA A 194 1.68 2.77 18.87
N GLY A 195 1.58 1.47 19.14
CA GLY A 195 0.90 0.92 20.30
C GLY A 195 -0.62 1.09 20.24
N GLU A 196 -1.16 1.25 19.04
CA GLU A 196 -2.58 1.42 18.74
C GLU A 196 -3.20 0.09 18.29
N LYS A 197 -4.52 0.07 18.16
CA LYS A 197 -5.30 -1.06 17.65
C LYS A 197 -5.93 -0.71 16.31
N LEU A 198 -6.06 -1.68 15.41
CA LEU A 198 -6.74 -1.49 14.12
C LEU A 198 -8.19 -1.00 14.30
N GLU A 199 -8.84 -1.37 15.40
CA GLU A 199 -10.18 -0.90 15.74
C GLU A 199 -10.27 0.63 15.82
N GLU A 200 -9.25 1.30 16.39
CA GLU A 200 -9.20 2.77 16.50
C GLU A 200 -9.18 3.45 15.12
N TYR A 201 -8.50 2.80 14.14
CA TYR A 201 -8.48 3.28 12.75
C TYR A 201 -9.86 3.20 12.10
N PHE A 202 -10.61 2.13 12.34
CA PHE A 202 -12.00 2.03 11.87
C PHE A 202 -12.89 3.10 12.49
N GLU A 203 -12.73 3.38 13.80
CA GLU A 203 -13.51 4.42 14.50
C GLU A 203 -13.25 5.82 13.97
N VAL A 204 -11.98 6.12 13.67
CA VAL A 204 -11.56 7.46 13.23
C VAL A 204 -11.82 7.66 11.72
N MET A 205 -11.59 6.66 10.89
CA MET A 205 -11.59 6.78 9.42
C MET A 205 -12.92 6.37 8.77
N GLY A 206 -13.66 5.46 9.39
CA GLY A 206 -14.93 4.96 8.84
C GLY A 206 -14.78 4.45 7.42
N GLU A 207 -15.63 4.91 6.52
CA GLU A 207 -15.66 4.52 5.10
C GLU A 207 -14.42 4.96 4.30
N LYS A 208 -13.56 5.82 4.87
CA LYS A 208 -12.29 6.20 4.22
C LYS A 208 -11.22 5.13 4.32
N LEU A 209 -11.35 4.13 5.20
CA LEU A 209 -10.46 2.98 5.27
C LEU A 209 -10.85 1.95 4.20
N VAL A 210 -10.12 1.91 3.09
CA VAL A 210 -10.47 1.10 1.90
C VAL A 210 -9.46 0.02 1.56
N HIS A 211 -8.31 0.00 2.24
CA HIS A 211 -7.23 -0.96 2.02
C HIS A 211 -6.51 -1.25 3.33
N ILE A 212 -6.10 -2.50 3.54
CA ILE A 212 -5.34 -2.92 4.71
C ILE A 212 -4.16 -3.77 4.25
N HIS A 213 -2.95 -3.41 4.69
CA HIS A 213 -1.81 -4.31 4.67
C HIS A 213 -1.80 -5.10 5.97
N LEU A 214 -2.12 -6.38 5.86
CA LEU A 214 -2.31 -7.28 7.01
C LEU A 214 -1.05 -8.11 7.23
N ASN A 215 -0.14 -7.60 8.05
CA ASN A 215 1.18 -8.16 8.29
C ASN A 215 1.42 -8.42 9.78
N ASP A 216 2.21 -9.43 10.09
CA ASP A 216 2.79 -9.61 11.43
C ASP A 216 4.08 -8.79 11.59
N GLY A 217 4.54 -8.59 12.83
CA GLY A 217 5.77 -7.86 13.15
C GLY A 217 6.18 -7.97 14.63
N ARG A 218 7.43 -7.47 14.98
CA ARG A 218 7.96 -7.47 16.38
C ARG A 218 8.54 -6.12 16.83
N PRO A 219 7.79 -5.07 16.97
CA PRO A 219 6.64 -4.63 16.19
C PRO A 219 6.99 -4.28 14.74
N TRP A 220 8.28 -4.19 14.42
CA TRP A 220 8.85 -3.86 13.11
C TRP A 220 8.90 -5.08 12.18
N GLY A 221 9.00 -4.77 10.89
CA GLY A 221 9.20 -5.76 9.83
C GLY A 221 7.88 -6.37 9.39
N HIS A 222 7.70 -6.46 8.07
CA HIS A 222 6.55 -7.08 7.45
C HIS A 222 6.78 -8.59 7.39
N MET A 223 6.35 -9.27 8.45
CA MET A 223 6.55 -10.70 8.64
C MET A 223 5.28 -11.47 8.25
N LYS A 224 5.46 -12.71 7.82
CA LYS A 224 4.32 -13.62 7.70
C LYS A 224 3.74 -13.92 9.07
N TRP A 225 2.46 -14.19 9.12
CA TRP A 225 1.75 -14.53 10.37
C TRP A 225 2.37 -15.73 11.08
N GLY A 226 2.63 -15.54 12.38
CA GLY A 226 3.29 -16.50 13.25
C GLY A 226 4.81 -16.30 13.42
N ASP A 227 5.45 -15.44 12.64
CA ASP A 227 6.86 -15.08 12.84
C ASP A 227 7.02 -13.82 13.71
N GLY A 228 5.98 -13.01 13.86
CA GLY A 228 5.93 -11.82 14.68
C GLY A 228 5.35 -12.04 16.08
N SER A 229 4.64 -11.04 16.58
CA SER A 229 4.03 -11.05 17.92
C SER A 229 2.65 -10.39 17.95
N GLN A 230 2.09 -10.04 16.79
CA GLN A 230 0.76 -9.45 16.71
C GLN A 230 -0.33 -10.54 16.82
N ASP A 231 -1.54 -10.13 17.20
CA ASP A 231 -2.70 -11.02 17.32
C ASP A 231 -3.56 -10.91 16.05
N LEU A 232 -3.49 -11.94 15.20
CA LEU A 232 -4.28 -12.01 13.96
C LEU A 232 -5.80 -11.92 14.24
N ASP A 233 -6.27 -12.60 15.27
CA ASP A 233 -7.70 -12.60 15.61
C ASP A 233 -8.18 -11.23 16.05
N GLU A 234 -7.35 -10.43 16.73
CA GLU A 234 -7.68 -9.03 17.09
C GLU A 234 -7.94 -8.20 15.81
N HIS A 235 -7.07 -8.28 14.83
CA HIS A 235 -7.23 -7.55 13.55
C HIS A 235 -8.45 -8.03 12.76
N LEU A 236 -8.64 -9.34 12.62
CA LEU A 236 -9.78 -9.92 11.90
C LEU A 236 -11.12 -9.60 12.58
N ASN A 237 -11.14 -9.60 13.91
CA ASN A 237 -12.34 -9.24 14.67
C ASN A 237 -12.69 -7.75 14.53
N ALA A 238 -11.69 -6.85 14.47
CA ALA A 238 -11.92 -5.45 14.15
C ALA A 238 -12.54 -5.30 12.76
N MET A 239 -11.98 -5.94 11.74
CA MET A 239 -12.54 -5.91 10.38
C MET A 239 -13.99 -6.41 10.33
N ARG A 240 -14.30 -7.52 11.02
CA ARG A 240 -15.68 -8.06 11.08
C ARG A 240 -16.64 -7.16 11.84
N LYS A 241 -16.17 -6.52 12.91
CA LYS A 241 -16.98 -5.61 13.72
C LYS A 241 -17.49 -4.41 12.91
N TYR A 242 -16.65 -3.91 12.00
CA TYR A 242 -16.96 -2.75 11.16
C TYR A 242 -17.43 -3.12 9.75
N ASP A 243 -17.81 -4.38 9.52
CA ASP A 243 -18.29 -4.88 8.22
C ASP A 243 -17.37 -4.48 7.05
N TYR A 244 -16.05 -4.66 7.24
CA TYR A 244 -15.04 -4.24 6.28
C TYR A 244 -15.17 -4.97 4.94
N THR A 245 -15.28 -4.21 3.86
CA THR A 245 -15.44 -4.72 2.49
C THR A 245 -14.29 -4.33 1.55
N GLY A 246 -13.27 -3.65 2.07
CA GLY A 246 -12.08 -3.27 1.31
C GLY A 246 -11.15 -4.45 1.04
N PHE A 247 -10.02 -4.17 0.39
CA PHE A 247 -9.01 -5.19 0.10
C PHE A 247 -8.03 -5.37 1.24
N ILE A 248 -7.45 -6.57 1.30
CA ILE A 248 -6.50 -6.99 2.34
C ILE A 248 -5.28 -7.56 1.63
N ASP A 249 -4.16 -6.84 1.66
CA ASP A 249 -2.89 -7.29 1.10
C ASP A 249 -2.03 -7.96 2.18
N LEU A 250 -1.41 -9.07 1.81
CA LEU A 250 -0.40 -9.75 2.62
C LEU A 250 0.97 -9.28 2.13
N GLU A 251 1.38 -8.10 2.57
CA GLU A 251 2.60 -7.42 2.13
C GLU A 251 3.82 -7.91 2.92
N ILE A 252 4.17 -9.20 2.83
CA ILE A 252 5.40 -9.66 3.48
C ILE A 252 6.63 -9.09 2.77
N ASP A 253 7.41 -8.27 3.48
CA ASP A 253 8.67 -7.69 3.00
C ASP A 253 9.75 -7.80 4.09
N ASN A 254 10.26 -9.00 4.29
CA ASN A 254 11.31 -9.25 5.26
C ASN A 254 12.53 -9.89 4.60
N GLY A 255 13.71 -9.41 4.95
CA GLY A 255 14.97 -9.92 4.43
C GLY A 255 15.19 -11.44 4.60
N ALA A 256 14.52 -12.05 5.58
CA ALA A 256 14.57 -13.50 5.81
C ALA A 256 13.88 -14.30 4.70
N TYR A 257 12.95 -13.70 3.94
CA TYR A 257 12.13 -14.39 2.92
C TYR A 257 12.65 -14.18 1.50
N LEU A 258 13.55 -13.25 1.27
CA LEU A 258 13.98 -12.79 -0.06
C LEU A 258 14.63 -13.86 -0.95
N LEU A 259 15.21 -14.92 -0.36
CA LEU A 259 15.85 -15.98 -1.13
C LEU A 259 14.89 -17.07 -1.61
N ASP A 260 13.71 -17.17 -0.98
CA ASP A 260 12.64 -18.09 -1.38
C ASP A 260 11.29 -17.58 -0.85
N PRO A 261 10.68 -16.54 -1.47
CA PRO A 261 9.49 -15.90 -0.93
C PRO A 261 8.23 -16.78 -1.00
N THR A 262 8.11 -17.67 -1.99
CA THR A 262 6.86 -18.41 -2.26
C THR A 262 6.40 -19.31 -1.10
N PRO A 263 7.25 -20.13 -0.46
CA PRO A 263 6.84 -20.91 0.72
C PRO A 263 6.40 -20.05 1.89
N HIS A 264 7.05 -18.89 2.09
CA HIS A 264 6.68 -17.96 3.17
C HIS A 264 5.33 -17.31 2.90
N TYR A 265 5.08 -16.89 1.66
CA TYR A 265 3.79 -16.36 1.22
C TYR A 265 2.67 -17.41 1.34
N GLY A 266 2.95 -18.66 0.95
CA GLY A 266 2.02 -19.78 1.12
C GLY A 266 1.70 -20.08 2.58
N ALA A 267 2.70 -20.00 3.48
CA ALA A 267 2.49 -20.17 4.92
C ALA A 267 1.67 -19.01 5.53
N ASP A 268 1.88 -17.79 5.07
CA ASP A 268 1.12 -16.63 5.46
C ASP A 268 -0.36 -16.75 5.09
N LEU A 269 -0.63 -17.10 3.83
CA LEU A 269 -1.98 -17.42 3.36
C LEU A 269 -2.63 -18.54 4.17
N ALA A 270 -1.90 -19.61 4.47
CA ALA A 270 -2.42 -20.74 5.23
C ALA A 270 -2.83 -20.33 6.66
N ALA A 271 -2.22 -19.30 7.24
CA ALA A 271 -2.62 -18.76 8.52
C ALA A 271 -3.91 -17.91 8.41
N VAL A 272 -4.07 -17.18 7.31
CA VAL A 272 -5.14 -16.19 7.12
C VAL A 272 -6.43 -16.81 6.52
N ILE A 273 -6.30 -17.63 5.47
CA ILE A 273 -7.44 -18.21 4.71
C ILE A 273 -8.51 -18.89 5.58
N PRO A 274 -8.19 -19.65 6.66
CA PRO A 274 -9.20 -20.32 7.47
C PRO A 274 -10.22 -19.38 8.12
N HIS A 275 -9.93 -18.08 8.16
CA HIS A 275 -10.77 -17.05 8.74
C HIS A 275 -11.68 -16.35 7.71
N PHE A 276 -11.61 -16.72 6.43
CA PHE A 276 -12.35 -16.10 5.32
C PHE A 276 -13.39 -17.06 4.74
N ASP A 277 -14.47 -16.48 4.28
CA ASP A 277 -15.53 -17.20 3.57
C ASP A 277 -15.22 -17.27 2.07
N GLY A 278 -15.53 -18.41 1.46
CA GLY A 278 -15.35 -18.66 0.02
C GLY A 278 -16.38 -18.00 -0.88
#